data_221c6bcad7fce9e8b1ac9c88c2ad1579
#
_entry.id   221c6bcad7fce9e8b1ac9c88c2ad1579
#
_cell.length_a   1.000
_cell.length_b   1.000
_cell.length_c   1.000
_cell.angle_alpha   90.00
_cell.angle_beta   90.00
_cell.angle_gamma   90.00
#
_symmetry.space_group_name_H-M   'P 1'
#
loop_
_entity.id
_entity.type
_entity.pdbx_description
1 polymer ?
#
loop_
_entity_poly.entity_id
_entity_poly.type
_entity_poly.pdbx_seq_one_letter_code
_entity_poly.pdbx_strand_id
1 'polypeptide(L)'
;MNISLTTYAYKEVVNVHSKNNEANNVVNRMPTYPAKDIMYDFNQAYHRNSNTVHIFDNGIKMTTVEAHTLKHICQNPGLTITDIVNYWGRTKGTVSSQITNLEEKGYVFRKKCKLNNKKVHIYPTDSGLEVNLRHARYDVKEAGEFMKKWLEKYTLEDLYKMNEYMEFYIKTAFNNK
;
A
#
# COMPACT_ATOMS: atom_id res chain seq x y z
N MET A 1 -8.06 34.93 -11.06
CA MET A 1 -8.17 33.71 -10.23
C MET A 1 -8.53 32.54 -11.16
N ASN A 2 -7.55 31.78 -11.59
CA ASN A 2 -7.81 30.64 -12.49
C ASN A 2 -8.28 29.44 -11.68
N ILE A 3 -9.59 29.21 -11.70
CA ILE A 3 -10.18 27.94 -11.22
C ILE A 3 -9.77 26.88 -12.26
N SER A 4 -9.07 25.84 -11.86
CA SER A 4 -8.60 24.80 -12.77
C SER A 4 -9.78 24.14 -13.49
N LEU A 5 -9.62 23.81 -14.77
CA LEU A 5 -10.61 23.12 -15.59
C LEU A 5 -11.16 21.84 -14.92
N THR A 6 -10.36 21.19 -14.10
CA THR A 6 -10.72 20.00 -13.30
C THR A 6 -11.83 20.28 -12.29
N THR A 7 -11.80 21.44 -11.62
CA THR A 7 -12.84 21.86 -10.65
C THR A 7 -14.16 22.15 -11.33
N TYR A 8 -14.12 22.66 -12.56
CA TYR A 8 -15.33 22.95 -13.33
C TYR A 8 -16.02 21.67 -13.81
N ALA A 9 -15.25 20.74 -14.38
CA ALA A 9 -15.76 19.44 -14.84
C ALA A 9 -16.37 18.61 -13.69
N TYR A 10 -15.78 18.67 -12.47
CA TYR A 10 -16.31 17.95 -11.31
C TYR A 10 -17.68 18.51 -10.87
N LYS A 11 -17.88 19.84 -10.89
CA LYS A 11 -19.17 20.46 -10.57
C LYS A 11 -20.28 20.08 -11.57
N GLU A 12 -19.96 19.97 -12.86
CA GLU A 12 -20.93 19.54 -13.87
C GLU A 12 -21.34 18.08 -13.70
N VAL A 13 -20.38 17.19 -13.48
CA VAL A 13 -20.67 15.74 -13.30
C VAL A 13 -21.54 15.49 -12.06
N VAL A 14 -21.31 16.19 -10.98
CA VAL A 14 -22.11 16.02 -9.74
C VAL A 14 -23.52 16.61 -9.92
N ASN A 15 -23.69 17.71 -10.64
CA ASN A 15 -25.02 18.30 -10.92
C ASN A 15 -25.89 17.40 -11.79
N VAL A 16 -25.30 16.63 -12.71
CA VAL A 16 -26.06 15.72 -13.60
C VAL A 16 -26.59 14.49 -12.83
N HIS A 17 -25.93 14.05 -11.75
CA HIS A 17 -26.29 12.82 -11.02
C HIS A 17 -27.06 13.02 -9.73
N SER A 18 -27.19 14.23 -9.23
CA SER A 18 -27.82 14.53 -7.94
C SER A 18 -29.22 15.15 -8.13
N LYS A 19 -30.25 14.34 -7.98
CA LYS A 19 -31.65 14.80 -7.87
C LYS A 19 -32.06 15.26 -6.47
N ASN A 20 -31.15 15.21 -5.49
CA ASN A 20 -31.43 15.55 -4.10
C ASN A 20 -30.83 16.92 -3.72
N ASN A 21 -31.66 17.87 -3.29
CA ASN A 21 -31.24 19.20 -2.84
C ASN A 21 -30.22 19.19 -1.68
N GLU A 22 -30.23 18.17 -0.81
CA GLU A 22 -29.28 18.03 0.28
C GLU A 22 -27.85 17.68 -0.21
N ALA A 23 -27.74 16.78 -1.17
CA ALA A 23 -26.45 16.41 -1.77
C ALA A 23 -25.81 17.60 -2.50
N ASN A 24 -26.60 18.41 -3.19
CA ASN A 24 -26.13 19.63 -3.84
C ASN A 24 -25.62 20.69 -2.82
N ASN A 25 -26.26 20.80 -1.66
CA ASN A 25 -25.81 21.68 -0.59
C ASN A 25 -24.47 21.26 0.03
N VAL A 26 -24.23 19.93 0.16
CA VAL A 26 -22.97 19.39 0.66
C VAL A 26 -21.84 19.65 -0.34
N VAL A 27 -22.08 19.38 -1.63
CA VAL A 27 -21.07 19.58 -2.70
C VAL A 27 -20.66 21.05 -2.83
N ASN A 28 -21.59 21.97 -2.69
CA ASN A 28 -21.30 23.41 -2.74
C ASN A 28 -20.51 23.94 -1.53
N ARG A 29 -20.43 23.17 -0.44
CA ARG A 29 -19.63 23.47 0.76
C ARG A 29 -18.30 22.75 0.80
N MET A 30 -18.02 21.86 -0.18
CA MET A 30 -16.74 21.19 -0.23
C MET A 30 -15.60 22.19 -0.48
N PRO A 31 -14.46 22.01 0.17
CA PRO A 31 -13.25 22.77 -0.13
C PRO A 31 -12.92 22.70 -1.62
N THR A 32 -12.33 23.75 -2.15
CA THR A 32 -11.91 23.84 -3.56
C THR A 32 -10.89 22.80 -3.97
N TYR A 33 -10.30 22.06 -3.00
CA TYR A 33 -9.39 20.92 -3.25
C TYR A 33 -10.16 19.63 -2.97
N PRO A 34 -10.54 18.86 -4.01
CA PRO A 34 -11.27 17.62 -3.83
C PRO A 34 -10.39 16.60 -3.09
N ALA A 35 -10.92 15.97 -2.06
CA ALA A 35 -10.23 14.89 -1.34
C ALA A 35 -9.72 13.78 -2.27
N LYS A 36 -10.35 13.63 -3.43
CA LYS A 36 -9.97 12.68 -4.48
C LYS A 36 -8.63 13.00 -5.13
N ASP A 37 -8.28 14.27 -5.32
CA ASP A 37 -7.01 14.68 -5.93
C ASP A 37 -5.86 14.47 -4.93
N ILE A 38 -6.06 14.80 -3.65
CA ILE A 38 -5.09 14.52 -2.59
C ILE A 38 -4.81 13.01 -2.47
N MET A 39 -5.84 12.17 -2.58
CA MET A 39 -5.68 10.71 -2.55
C MET A 39 -4.93 10.19 -3.77
N TYR A 40 -5.16 10.78 -4.95
CA TYR A 40 -4.41 10.46 -6.15
C TYR A 40 -2.93 10.84 -6.00
N ASP A 41 -2.64 12.06 -5.56
CA ASP A 41 -1.27 12.54 -5.34
C ASP A 41 -0.55 11.71 -4.27
N PHE A 42 -1.23 11.37 -3.18
CA PHE A 42 -0.70 10.46 -2.16
C PHE A 42 -0.35 9.10 -2.76
N ASN A 43 -1.26 8.50 -3.54
CA ASN A 43 -1.01 7.22 -4.19
C ASN A 43 0.20 7.28 -5.14
N GLN A 44 0.33 8.34 -5.95
CA GLN A 44 1.47 8.52 -6.84
C GLN A 44 2.80 8.69 -6.05
N ALA A 45 2.78 9.46 -4.98
CA ALA A 45 3.95 9.65 -4.12
C ALA A 45 4.34 8.33 -3.42
N TYR A 46 3.37 7.62 -2.86
CA TYR A 46 3.57 6.33 -2.23
C TYR A 46 4.11 5.30 -3.23
N HIS A 47 3.53 5.23 -4.43
CA HIS A 47 3.96 4.30 -5.48
C HIS A 47 5.41 4.55 -5.92
N ARG A 48 5.80 5.81 -6.09
CA ARG A 48 7.21 6.16 -6.39
C ARG A 48 8.14 5.71 -5.27
N ASN A 49 7.81 6.07 -4.02
CA ASN A 49 8.63 5.72 -2.87
C ASN A 49 8.73 4.21 -2.65
N SER A 50 7.62 3.48 -2.78
CA SER A 50 7.58 2.02 -2.53
C SER A 50 8.36 1.20 -3.54
N ASN A 51 8.61 1.73 -4.75
CA ASN A 51 9.44 1.10 -5.78
C ASN A 51 10.88 1.60 -5.78
N THR A 52 11.22 2.60 -4.95
CA THR A 52 12.61 3.05 -4.78
C THR A 52 13.38 2.02 -3.94
N VAL A 53 14.63 1.75 -4.31
CA VAL A 53 15.51 0.89 -3.53
C VAL A 53 15.99 1.65 -2.31
N HIS A 54 15.69 1.11 -1.15
CA HIS A 54 16.17 1.60 0.15
C HIS A 54 17.31 0.73 0.66
N ILE A 55 18.21 1.35 1.44
CA ILE A 55 19.27 0.63 2.14
C ILE A 55 18.81 0.47 3.58
N PHE A 56 18.46 -0.75 3.93
CA PHE A 56 18.14 -1.12 5.30
C PHE A 56 19.40 -1.45 6.09
N ASP A 57 19.22 -1.76 7.35
CA ASP A 57 20.29 -2.10 8.29
C ASP A 57 21.35 -3.05 7.66
N ASN A 58 22.63 -2.73 7.87
CA ASN A 58 23.80 -3.46 7.32
C ASN A 58 23.88 -3.56 5.77
N GLY A 59 23.36 -2.55 5.07
CA GLY A 59 23.53 -2.44 3.62
C GLY A 59 22.61 -3.34 2.78
N ILE A 60 21.56 -3.92 3.36
CA ILE A 60 20.55 -4.68 2.63
C ILE A 60 19.77 -3.74 1.72
N LYS A 61 19.83 -4.02 0.41
CA LYS A 61 19.15 -3.23 -0.63
C LYS A 61 17.87 -3.92 -1.07
N MET A 62 16.74 -3.30 -0.77
CA MET A 62 15.41 -3.77 -1.18
C MET A 62 14.49 -2.58 -1.45
N THR A 63 13.49 -2.80 -2.30
CA THR A 63 12.35 -1.88 -2.38
C THR A 63 11.40 -2.16 -1.20
N THR A 64 10.59 -1.18 -0.82
CA THR A 64 9.52 -1.38 0.19
C THR A 64 8.59 -2.53 -0.22
N VAL A 65 8.30 -2.65 -1.52
CA VAL A 65 7.46 -3.73 -2.05
C VAL A 65 8.10 -5.11 -1.84
N GLU A 66 9.39 -5.27 -2.11
CA GLU A 66 10.11 -6.54 -1.86
C GLU A 66 10.11 -6.88 -0.37
N ALA A 67 10.41 -5.89 0.50
CA ALA A 67 10.45 -6.09 1.93
C ALA A 67 9.09 -6.51 2.51
N HIS A 68 8.01 -5.85 2.12
CA HIS A 68 6.66 -6.20 2.56
C HIS A 68 6.16 -7.53 1.95
N THR A 69 6.59 -7.89 0.74
CA THR A 69 6.32 -9.20 0.17
C THR A 69 7.03 -10.31 0.97
N LEU A 70 8.30 -10.10 1.33
CA LEU A 70 9.04 -11.01 2.20
C LEU A 70 8.37 -11.14 3.58
N LYS A 71 7.98 -10.01 4.19
CA LYS A 71 7.24 -9.97 5.46
C LYS A 71 5.97 -10.83 5.39
N HIS A 72 5.18 -10.69 4.32
CA HIS A 72 3.95 -11.46 4.13
C HIS A 72 4.22 -12.97 4.03
N ILE A 73 5.30 -13.37 3.33
CA ILE A 73 5.72 -14.78 3.22
C ILE A 73 6.22 -15.30 4.57
N CYS A 74 6.99 -14.50 5.33
CA CYS A 74 7.47 -14.90 6.66
C CYS A 74 6.32 -15.11 7.64
N GLN A 75 5.27 -14.29 7.57
CA GLN A 75 4.08 -14.42 8.41
C GLN A 75 3.16 -15.58 8.00
N ASN A 76 3.22 -15.99 6.73
CA ASN A 76 2.35 -17.01 6.14
C ASN A 76 3.18 -17.98 5.28
N PRO A 77 4.02 -18.85 5.87
CA PRO A 77 4.84 -19.77 5.10
C PRO A 77 4.00 -20.76 4.29
N GLY A 78 4.35 -20.95 3.04
CA GLY A 78 3.64 -21.88 2.15
C GLY A 78 2.58 -21.22 1.26
N LEU A 79 2.56 -19.89 1.16
CA LEU A 79 1.74 -19.18 0.19
C LEU A 79 2.07 -19.59 -1.24
N THR A 80 1.08 -19.57 -2.13
CA THR A 80 1.27 -19.67 -3.58
C THR A 80 1.37 -18.29 -4.21
N ILE A 81 1.84 -18.20 -5.46
CA ILE A 81 1.81 -16.94 -6.22
C ILE A 81 0.38 -16.39 -6.29
N THR A 82 -0.63 -17.25 -6.43
CA THR A 82 -2.04 -16.83 -6.49
C THR A 82 -2.49 -16.18 -5.19
N ASP A 83 -2.08 -16.70 -4.04
CA ASP A 83 -2.41 -16.10 -2.74
C ASP A 83 -1.81 -14.70 -2.62
N ILE A 84 -0.57 -14.50 -3.04
CA ILE A 84 0.12 -13.20 -3.03
C ILE A 84 -0.51 -12.22 -4.04
N VAL A 85 -0.90 -12.71 -5.23
CA VAL A 85 -1.65 -11.92 -6.24
C VAL A 85 -2.95 -11.38 -5.64
N ASN A 86 -3.72 -12.25 -4.98
CA ASN A 86 -4.99 -11.87 -4.37
C ASN A 86 -4.80 -10.88 -3.21
N TYR A 87 -3.76 -11.07 -2.40
CA TYR A 87 -3.46 -10.18 -1.29
C TYR A 87 -3.06 -8.77 -1.76
N TRP A 88 -2.17 -8.68 -2.76
CA TRP A 88 -1.65 -7.40 -3.24
C TRP A 88 -2.47 -6.75 -4.35
N GLY A 89 -3.42 -7.45 -4.98
CA GLY A 89 -4.16 -6.97 -6.15
C GLY A 89 -3.27 -6.69 -7.37
N ARG A 90 -2.13 -7.40 -7.50
CA ARG A 90 -1.14 -7.21 -8.57
C ARG A 90 -1.25 -8.29 -9.63
N THR A 91 -0.65 -8.06 -10.81
CA THR A 91 -0.62 -9.08 -11.87
C THR A 91 0.26 -10.26 -11.48
N LYS A 92 -0.09 -11.45 -11.98
CA LYS A 92 0.68 -12.68 -11.76
C LYS A 92 2.14 -12.55 -12.23
N GLY A 93 2.37 -11.86 -13.34
CA GLY A 93 3.71 -11.59 -13.85
C GLY A 93 4.55 -10.76 -12.88
N THR A 94 3.98 -9.68 -12.35
CA THR A 94 4.64 -8.81 -11.38
C THR A 94 5.01 -9.57 -10.10
N VAL A 95 4.07 -10.34 -9.54
CA VAL A 95 4.33 -11.14 -8.34
C VAL A 95 5.37 -12.22 -8.61
N SER A 96 5.29 -12.92 -9.75
CA SER A 96 6.25 -13.95 -10.12
C SER A 96 7.68 -13.40 -10.21
N SER A 97 7.86 -12.24 -10.84
CA SER A 97 9.15 -11.54 -10.93
C SER A 97 9.68 -11.15 -9.54
N GLN A 98 8.83 -10.61 -8.67
CA GLN A 98 9.22 -10.27 -7.29
C GLN A 98 9.70 -11.49 -6.50
N ILE A 99 8.97 -12.62 -6.61
CA ILE A 99 9.37 -13.86 -5.94
C ILE A 99 10.68 -14.40 -6.51
N THR A 100 10.91 -14.28 -7.82
CA THR A 100 12.18 -14.66 -8.44
C THR A 100 13.34 -13.83 -7.89
N ASN A 101 13.17 -12.51 -7.79
CA ASN A 101 14.18 -11.62 -7.21
C ASN A 101 14.49 -11.97 -5.73
N LEU A 102 13.46 -12.28 -4.93
CA LEU A 102 13.65 -12.68 -3.53
C LEU A 102 14.35 -14.06 -3.43
N GLU A 103 14.08 -14.96 -4.35
CA GLU A 103 14.73 -16.27 -4.44
C GLU A 103 16.21 -16.16 -4.88
N GLU A 104 16.51 -15.30 -5.86
CA GLU A 104 17.87 -14.98 -6.29
C GLU A 104 18.71 -14.34 -5.17
N LYS A 105 18.06 -13.52 -4.32
CA LYS A 105 18.68 -12.98 -3.11
C LYS A 105 18.83 -14.01 -1.98
N GLY A 106 18.30 -15.22 -2.14
CA GLY A 106 18.34 -16.27 -1.14
C GLY A 106 17.41 -16.09 0.05
N TYR A 107 16.38 -15.24 -0.05
CA TYR A 107 15.47 -14.94 1.05
C TYR A 107 14.23 -15.83 1.09
N VAL A 108 13.86 -16.41 -0.05
CA VAL A 108 12.76 -17.37 -0.16
C VAL A 108 13.18 -18.56 -1.03
N PHE A 109 12.41 -19.64 -0.96
CA PHE A 109 12.54 -20.77 -1.87
C PHE A 109 11.17 -21.31 -2.26
N ARG A 110 11.13 -21.93 -3.45
CA ARG A 110 9.94 -22.59 -3.98
C ARG A 110 9.99 -24.09 -3.70
N LYS A 111 8.85 -24.64 -3.24
CA LYS A 111 8.68 -26.08 -3.00
C LYS A 111 7.45 -26.61 -3.71
N LYS A 112 7.59 -27.62 -4.55
CA LYS A 112 6.45 -28.29 -5.18
C LYS A 112 5.65 -29.08 -4.15
N CYS A 113 4.32 -29.04 -4.28
CA CYS A 113 3.44 -29.86 -3.45
C CYS A 113 3.60 -31.35 -3.83
N LYS A 114 3.83 -32.23 -2.83
CA LYS A 114 3.95 -33.67 -3.07
C LYS A 114 2.68 -34.31 -3.64
N LEU A 115 1.50 -33.78 -3.29
CA LEU A 115 0.20 -34.30 -3.72
C LEU A 115 -0.26 -33.72 -5.06
N ASN A 116 0.28 -32.57 -5.46
CA ASN A 116 -0.07 -31.90 -6.71
C ASN A 116 1.13 -31.12 -7.24
N ASN A 117 1.86 -31.73 -8.13
CA ASN A 117 3.09 -31.15 -8.74
C ASN A 117 2.86 -29.80 -9.49
N LYS A 118 1.60 -29.42 -9.76
CA LYS A 118 1.25 -28.14 -10.37
C LYS A 118 1.22 -27.00 -9.34
N LYS A 119 1.08 -27.31 -8.03
CA LYS A 119 1.10 -26.29 -6.97
C LYS A 119 2.52 -26.10 -6.45
N VAL A 120 2.96 -24.83 -6.46
CA VAL A 120 4.25 -24.40 -5.93
C VAL A 120 4.01 -23.49 -4.75
N HIS A 121 4.56 -23.85 -3.62
CA HIS A 121 4.49 -23.09 -2.37
C HIS A 121 5.81 -22.36 -2.13
N ILE A 122 5.73 -21.18 -1.50
CA ILE A 122 6.84 -20.28 -1.24
C ILE A 122 7.08 -20.24 0.26
N TYR A 123 8.31 -20.40 0.67
CA TYR A 123 8.74 -20.42 2.07
C TYR A 123 9.90 -19.45 2.26
N PRO A 124 10.01 -18.81 3.44
CA PRO A 124 11.20 -18.05 3.78
C PRO A 124 12.38 -19.00 4.07
N THR A 125 13.58 -18.52 3.80
CA THR A 125 14.84 -19.12 4.31
C THR A 125 15.19 -18.52 5.66
N ASP A 126 16.17 -19.07 6.37
CA ASP A 126 16.69 -18.47 7.61
C ASP A 126 17.23 -17.06 7.36
N SER A 127 17.92 -16.84 6.22
CA SER A 127 18.36 -15.51 5.80
C SER A 127 17.17 -14.58 5.55
N GLY A 128 16.09 -15.06 4.94
CA GLY A 128 14.86 -14.28 4.74
C GLY A 128 14.19 -13.89 6.05
N LEU A 129 14.14 -14.79 7.03
CA LEU A 129 13.63 -14.50 8.37
C LEU A 129 14.46 -13.42 9.07
N GLU A 130 15.80 -13.51 8.99
CA GLU A 130 16.69 -12.49 9.55
C GLU A 130 16.50 -11.13 8.90
N VAL A 131 16.46 -11.08 7.55
CA VAL A 131 16.21 -9.84 6.81
C VAL A 131 14.87 -9.23 7.16
N ASN A 132 13.82 -10.04 7.32
CA ASN A 132 12.51 -9.55 7.76
C ASN A 132 12.54 -8.94 9.17
N LEU A 133 13.30 -9.51 10.11
CA LEU A 133 13.49 -8.93 11.44
C LEU A 133 14.23 -7.59 11.40
N ARG A 134 15.24 -7.46 10.56
CA ARG A 134 15.97 -6.20 10.36
C ARG A 134 15.07 -5.13 9.75
N HIS A 135 14.26 -5.50 8.76
CA HIS A 135 13.26 -4.61 8.19
C HIS A 135 12.24 -4.14 9.23
N ALA A 136 11.76 -5.03 10.10
CA ALA A 136 10.82 -4.65 11.16
C ALA A 136 11.43 -3.62 12.14
N ARG A 137 12.72 -3.73 12.47
CA ARG A 137 13.43 -2.73 13.29
C ARG A 137 13.56 -1.39 12.56
N TYR A 138 13.84 -1.41 11.27
CA TYR A 138 13.88 -0.22 10.43
C TYR A 138 12.52 0.47 10.40
N ASP A 139 11.43 -0.26 10.17
CA ASP A 139 10.05 0.26 10.17
C ASP A 139 9.71 0.94 11.51
N VAL A 140 10.07 0.33 12.65
CA VAL A 140 9.84 0.94 13.97
C VAL A 140 10.59 2.26 14.12
N LYS A 141 11.83 2.33 13.64
CA LYS A 141 12.62 3.57 13.68
C LYS A 141 12.01 4.66 12.81
N GLU A 142 11.67 4.33 11.55
CA GLU A 142 11.04 5.28 10.61
C GLU A 142 9.69 5.76 11.11
N ALA A 143 8.86 4.85 11.67
CA ALA A 143 7.59 5.21 12.29
C ALA A 143 7.79 6.16 13.47
N GLY A 144 8.84 5.97 14.28
CA GLY A 144 9.18 6.86 15.39
C GLY A 144 9.58 8.26 14.93
N GLU A 145 10.39 8.37 13.87
CA GLU A 145 10.77 9.66 13.30
C GLU A 145 9.56 10.38 12.63
N PHE A 146 8.71 9.63 11.94
CA PHE A 146 7.44 10.17 11.42
C PHE A 146 6.57 10.69 12.56
N MET A 147 6.40 9.92 13.63
CA MET A 147 5.58 10.28 14.78
C MET A 147 6.08 11.57 15.46
N LYS A 148 7.40 11.74 15.62
CA LYS A 148 7.97 12.97 16.16
C LYS A 148 7.56 14.19 15.31
N LYS A 149 7.75 14.13 13.98
CA LYS A 149 7.36 15.20 13.06
C LYS A 149 5.86 15.47 13.06
N TRP A 150 5.04 14.40 13.19
CA TRP A 150 3.59 14.52 13.26
C TRP A 150 3.17 15.32 14.50
N LEU A 151 3.72 14.95 15.67
CA LEU A 151 3.37 15.57 16.95
C LEU A 151 3.87 17.02 17.11
N GLU A 152 4.74 17.51 16.24
CA GLU A 152 5.10 18.93 16.17
C GLU A 152 3.93 19.81 15.68
N LYS A 153 2.97 19.22 14.94
CA LYS A 153 1.90 19.96 14.26
C LYS A 153 0.50 19.46 14.61
N TYR A 154 0.36 18.19 14.90
CA TYR A 154 -0.91 17.50 15.09
C TYR A 154 -0.92 16.71 16.40
N THR A 155 -2.09 16.33 16.88
CA THR A 155 -2.29 15.50 18.07
C THR A 155 -2.36 14.01 17.71
N LEU A 156 -2.28 13.14 18.71
CA LEU A 156 -2.55 11.70 18.53
C LEU A 156 -4.01 11.47 18.09
N GLU A 157 -4.95 12.28 18.57
CA GLU A 157 -6.36 12.19 18.18
C GLU A 157 -6.54 12.48 16.68
N ASP A 158 -5.82 13.45 16.12
CA ASP A 158 -5.83 13.73 14.69
C ASP A 158 -5.31 12.54 13.88
N LEU A 159 -4.28 11.85 14.38
CA LEU A 159 -3.76 10.63 13.74
C LEU A 159 -4.79 9.49 13.77
N TYR A 160 -5.48 9.27 14.89
CA TYR A 160 -6.55 8.27 14.97
C TYR A 160 -7.69 8.59 14.01
N LYS A 161 -8.13 9.83 13.95
CA LYS A 161 -9.16 10.28 13.00
C LYS A 161 -8.72 10.07 11.55
N MET A 162 -7.47 10.38 11.23
CA MET A 162 -6.93 10.11 9.90
C MET A 162 -6.99 8.62 9.55
N ASN A 163 -6.61 7.72 10.47
CA ASN A 163 -6.70 6.29 10.25
C ASN A 163 -8.15 5.84 10.02
N GLU A 164 -9.10 6.30 10.83
CA GLU A 164 -10.53 6.00 10.65
C GLU A 164 -11.03 6.43 9.26
N TYR A 165 -10.66 7.63 8.81
CA TYR A 165 -11.04 8.11 7.47
C TYR A 165 -10.44 7.27 6.36
N MET A 166 -9.17 6.87 6.49
CA MET A 166 -8.50 6.02 5.51
C MET A 166 -9.11 4.63 5.45
N GLU A 167 -9.40 4.01 6.59
CA GLU A 167 -10.10 2.72 6.66
C GLU A 167 -11.48 2.79 6.03
N PHE A 168 -12.27 3.81 6.37
CA PHE A 168 -13.59 4.03 5.78
C PHE A 168 -13.49 4.22 4.26
N TYR A 169 -12.53 5.02 3.79
CA TYR A 169 -12.32 5.25 2.37
C TYR A 169 -11.97 3.96 1.64
N ILE A 170 -11.03 3.17 2.16
CA ILE A 170 -10.65 1.87 1.58
C ILE A 170 -11.86 0.94 1.50
N LYS A 171 -12.62 0.83 2.59
CA LYS A 171 -13.79 -0.03 2.67
C LYS A 171 -14.90 0.38 1.69
N THR A 172 -15.15 1.66 1.55
CA THR A 172 -16.25 2.17 0.70
C THR A 172 -15.87 2.29 -0.76
N ALA A 173 -14.63 2.68 -1.08
CA ALA A 173 -14.20 2.91 -2.44
C ALA A 173 -13.74 1.64 -3.18
N PHE A 174 -13.24 0.63 -2.45
CA PHE A 174 -12.60 -0.54 -3.08
C PHE A 174 -13.23 -1.89 -2.76
N ASN A 175 -14.07 -2.00 -1.69
CA ASN A 175 -14.69 -3.28 -1.30
C ASN A 175 -16.12 -3.47 -1.82
N ASN A 176 -16.62 -2.61 -2.70
CA ASN A 176 -17.94 -2.74 -3.34
C ASN A 176 -17.89 -3.58 -4.63
N LYS A 177 -17.11 -4.69 -4.63
CA LYS A 177 -17.15 -5.70 -5.70
C LYS A 177 -17.51 -7.04 -5.16
#